data_8a543f7a8e10d558124fa77852330800
#
_entry.id   8a543f7a8e10d558124fa77852330800
#
_cell.length_a   1.000
_cell.length_b   1.000
_cell.length_c   1.000
_cell.angle_alpha   90.00
_cell.angle_beta   90.00
_cell.angle_gamma   90.00
#
_symmetry.space_group_name_H-M   'P 1'
#
loop_
_entity.id
_entity.type
_entity.pdbx_description
1 polymer ?
#
loop_
_entity_poly.entity_id
_entity_poly.type
_entity_poly.pdbx_seq_one_letter_code
_entity_poly.pdbx_strand_id
1 'polypeptide(L)'
;MTYLEWPQCIVNKNSSYELIKTDSVWKSISHFVMKDSIFNFNPKYSLGFDFNFQQKIKSISKINSFKMKFIGRNIQNEYPLLYNAIMNNKLDSLLWLPEALTVIIDNALTDLEGNDIYKEEKINRPRLVNHFKNSFSRVSTFDELKDIQDNRTVFIHNALRPFKVSQKFSNSLSKKMKVHEDHLKSSLGLKDDNFIIKLLLPGEAISGNAMSMNSDTLIWKFGLDSLLADNYDLHASSVITSKKKIQKTSVLFVCLLLLFGIILISKQKK
;
A
#
# COMPACT_ATOMS: atom_id res chain seq x y z
N MET A 1 -20.06 12.77 -9.03
CA MET A 1 -18.98 11.77 -9.10
C MET A 1 -17.79 12.42 -9.74
N THR A 2 -16.81 12.83 -8.96
CA THR A 2 -15.54 13.34 -9.46
C THR A 2 -14.71 12.14 -9.86
N TYR A 3 -14.52 11.97 -11.14
CA TYR A 3 -13.61 10.95 -11.67
C TYR A 3 -12.21 11.27 -11.16
N LEU A 4 -11.66 10.39 -10.32
CA LEU A 4 -10.23 10.40 -10.05
C LEU A 4 -9.54 10.11 -11.39
N GLU A 5 -8.87 11.11 -11.96
CA GLU A 5 -7.95 10.86 -13.06
C GLU A 5 -6.88 9.90 -12.55
N TRP A 6 -6.80 8.74 -13.16
CA TRP A 6 -5.70 7.82 -12.86
C TRP A 6 -4.37 8.53 -13.09
N PRO A 7 -3.41 8.35 -12.19
CA PRO A 7 -2.10 8.93 -12.38
C PRO A 7 -1.56 8.47 -13.73
N GLN A 8 -1.04 9.40 -14.49
CA GLN A 8 -0.28 9.05 -15.69
C GLN A 8 0.89 8.18 -15.23
N CYS A 9 0.78 6.88 -15.48
CA CYS A 9 1.91 5.98 -15.29
C CYS A 9 2.99 6.44 -16.24
N ILE A 10 4.12 6.87 -15.73
CA ILE A 10 5.29 7.17 -16.56
C ILE A 10 5.81 5.82 -17.02
N VAL A 11 5.42 5.44 -18.22
CA VAL A 11 5.83 4.19 -18.83
C VAL A 11 7.21 4.41 -19.44
N ASN A 12 8.19 3.63 -19.05
CA ASN A 12 9.50 3.65 -19.68
C ASN A 12 9.39 3.12 -21.11
N LYS A 13 10.30 3.51 -22.00
CA LYS A 13 10.27 3.18 -23.45
C LYS A 13 10.08 1.68 -23.78
N ASN A 14 10.32 0.79 -22.85
CA ASN A 14 10.25 -0.67 -23.00
C ASN A 14 9.02 -1.31 -22.36
N SER A 15 8.03 -0.55 -21.94
CA SER A 15 6.78 -1.06 -21.38
C SER A 15 5.60 -0.55 -22.20
N SER A 16 4.56 -1.36 -22.32
CA SER A 16 3.27 -0.94 -22.84
C SER A 16 2.23 -1.03 -21.73
N TYR A 17 1.31 -0.10 -21.70
CA TYR A 17 0.13 -0.21 -20.86
C TYR A 17 -1.12 0.03 -21.68
N GLU A 18 -2.18 -0.62 -21.30
CA GLU A 18 -3.50 -0.43 -21.85
C GLU A 18 -4.44 0.00 -20.71
N LEU A 19 -5.12 1.13 -20.91
CA LEU A 19 -6.14 1.62 -20.00
C LEU A 19 -7.50 1.33 -20.64
N ILE A 20 -8.24 0.41 -20.05
CA ILE A 20 -9.58 0.05 -20.51
C ILE A 20 -10.59 0.66 -19.53
N LYS A 21 -11.43 1.56 -20.03
CA LYS A 21 -12.58 2.09 -19.31
C LYS A 21 -13.81 1.28 -19.70
N THR A 22 -14.42 0.62 -18.74
CA THR A 22 -15.80 0.12 -18.84
C THR A 22 -16.71 1.02 -18.01
N ASP A 23 -18.03 0.98 -18.22
CA ASP A 23 -19.01 1.94 -17.66
C ASP A 23 -18.92 2.15 -16.13
N SER A 24 -18.27 1.25 -15.41
CA SER A 24 -18.11 1.32 -13.95
C SER A 24 -16.72 0.93 -13.43
N VAL A 25 -15.79 0.51 -14.28
CA VAL A 25 -14.50 -0.03 -13.85
C VAL A 25 -13.37 0.49 -14.72
N TRP A 26 -12.30 0.95 -14.08
CA TRP A 26 -11.04 1.22 -14.74
C TRP A 26 -10.13 -0.02 -14.63
N LYS A 27 -9.64 -0.51 -15.77
CA LYS A 27 -8.70 -1.60 -15.85
C LYS A 27 -7.39 -1.09 -16.45
N SER A 28 -6.31 -1.18 -15.68
CA SER A 28 -4.97 -0.91 -16.16
C SER A 28 -4.24 -2.23 -16.39
N ILE A 29 -3.72 -2.43 -17.59
CA ILE A 29 -2.88 -3.58 -17.93
C ILE A 29 -1.51 -3.02 -18.30
N SER A 30 -0.49 -3.48 -17.60
CA SER A 30 0.89 -3.05 -17.83
C SER A 30 1.76 -4.25 -18.13
N HIS A 31 2.50 -4.17 -19.20
CA HIS A 31 3.43 -5.20 -19.63
C HIS A 31 4.86 -4.71 -19.44
N PHE A 32 5.65 -5.44 -18.66
CA PHE A 32 7.06 -5.14 -18.43
C PHE A 32 7.93 -6.14 -19.14
N VAL A 33 8.83 -5.67 -19.99
CA VAL A 33 9.77 -6.51 -20.74
C VAL A 33 11.10 -6.65 -19.99
N MET A 34 11.47 -5.69 -19.15
CA MET A 34 12.74 -5.66 -18.42
C MET A 34 12.60 -5.24 -16.96
N LYS A 35 13.61 -5.64 -16.16
CA LYS A 35 13.75 -5.39 -14.72
C LYS A 35 13.64 -3.91 -14.32
N ASP A 36 14.05 -3.01 -15.20
CA ASP A 36 14.15 -1.57 -14.94
C ASP A 36 12.89 -0.78 -15.35
N SER A 37 11.89 -1.48 -15.90
CA SER A 37 10.62 -0.88 -16.30
C SER A 37 9.65 -0.88 -15.13
N ILE A 38 9.93 -0.10 -14.10
CA ILE A 38 9.15 -0.04 -12.87
C ILE A 38 8.26 1.19 -12.90
N PHE A 39 7.02 1.01 -12.44
CA PHE A 39 6.07 2.09 -12.21
C PHE A 39 6.62 3.13 -11.24
N ASN A 40 6.67 4.38 -11.65
CA ASN A 40 6.61 5.49 -10.72
C ASN A 40 5.13 5.83 -10.49
N PHE A 41 4.55 5.23 -9.46
CA PHE A 41 3.24 5.65 -8.98
C PHE A 41 3.34 7.08 -8.48
N ASN A 42 2.48 7.96 -8.96
CA ASN A 42 2.40 9.31 -8.45
C ASN A 42 1.94 9.25 -6.98
N PRO A 43 2.74 9.69 -5.99
CA PRO A 43 2.39 9.63 -4.57
C PRO A 43 1.13 10.42 -4.22
N LYS A 44 0.62 11.22 -5.13
CA LYS A 44 -0.64 11.97 -4.99
C LYS A 44 -1.87 11.03 -4.93
N TYR A 45 -1.73 9.80 -5.39
CA TYR A 45 -2.78 8.79 -5.39
C TYR A 45 -2.34 7.60 -4.54
N SER A 46 -2.55 7.71 -3.36
CA SER A 46 -2.77 6.91 -2.18
C SER A 46 -2.32 5.45 -2.05
N LEU A 47 -1.84 4.73 -3.02
CA LEU A 47 -1.24 3.39 -2.85
C LEU A 47 0.28 3.48 -3.04
N GLY A 48 1.00 3.65 -1.92
CA GLY A 48 2.44 3.46 -1.92
C GLY A 48 2.78 1.98 -2.04
N PHE A 49 3.80 1.65 -2.81
CA PHE A 49 4.32 0.29 -2.85
C PHE A 49 5.83 0.26 -3.03
N ASP A 50 6.43 -0.82 -2.52
CA ASP A 50 7.82 -1.20 -2.76
C ASP A 50 7.87 -2.46 -3.61
N PHE A 51 8.84 -2.54 -4.50
CA PHE A 51 9.02 -3.67 -5.40
C PHE A 51 10.47 -4.16 -5.39
N ASN A 52 10.65 -5.48 -5.33
CA ASN A 52 11.97 -6.12 -5.43
C ASN A 52 11.88 -7.37 -6.29
N PHE A 53 12.77 -7.44 -7.28
CA PHE A 53 12.95 -8.64 -8.10
C PHE A 53 14.42 -9.05 -8.03
N GLN A 54 14.66 -10.32 -7.68
CA GLN A 54 15.99 -10.89 -7.57
C GLN A 54 16.11 -12.17 -8.39
N GLN A 55 17.25 -12.36 -9.03
CA GLN A 55 17.59 -13.58 -9.72
C GLN A 55 18.85 -14.19 -9.13
N LYS A 56 18.75 -15.43 -8.66
CA LYS A 56 19.87 -16.21 -8.15
C LYS A 56 20.21 -17.34 -9.13
N ILE A 57 21.41 -17.30 -9.66
CA ILE A 57 21.91 -18.32 -10.58
C ILE A 57 22.58 -19.41 -9.77
N LYS A 58 22.16 -20.67 -9.95
CA LYS A 58 22.77 -21.89 -9.44
C LYS A 58 23.40 -22.68 -10.58
N SER A 59 24.13 -23.75 -10.25
CA SER A 59 24.85 -24.57 -11.25
C SER A 59 23.97 -25.04 -12.40
N ILE A 60 22.78 -25.55 -12.09
CA ILE A 60 21.85 -26.12 -13.08
C ILE A 60 20.52 -25.37 -13.22
N SER A 61 20.29 -24.34 -12.41
CA SER A 61 19.02 -23.61 -12.39
C SER A 61 19.20 -22.12 -12.16
N LYS A 62 18.15 -21.37 -12.48
CA LYS A 62 18.00 -19.97 -12.09
C LYS A 62 16.74 -19.85 -11.24
N ILE A 63 16.84 -19.22 -10.09
CA ILE A 63 15.71 -18.94 -9.21
C ILE A 63 15.38 -17.44 -9.36
N ASN A 64 14.16 -17.15 -9.70
CA ASN A 64 13.62 -15.80 -9.73
C ASN A 64 12.77 -15.60 -8.47
N SER A 65 12.97 -14.50 -7.76
CA SER A 65 12.19 -14.12 -6.57
C SER A 65 11.59 -12.75 -6.78
N PHE A 66 10.30 -12.67 -6.58
CA PHE A 66 9.50 -11.46 -6.67
C PHE A 66 8.96 -11.13 -5.27
N LYS A 67 9.06 -9.87 -4.90
CA LYS A 67 8.40 -9.31 -3.71
C LYS A 67 7.81 -7.95 -4.08
N MET A 68 6.58 -7.72 -3.67
CA MET A 68 5.92 -6.42 -3.78
C MET A 68 5.16 -6.18 -2.47
N LYS A 69 5.30 -4.99 -1.92
CA LYS A 69 4.66 -4.60 -0.68
C LYS A 69 3.83 -3.36 -0.92
N PHE A 70 2.54 -3.43 -0.65
CA PHE A 70 1.66 -2.27 -0.58
C PHE A 70 1.65 -1.71 0.82
N ILE A 71 1.80 -0.40 0.94
CA ILE A 71 1.84 0.28 2.23
C ILE A 71 0.44 0.31 2.83
N GLY A 72 0.29 -0.23 4.02
CA GLY A 72 -0.96 -0.21 4.79
C GLY A 72 -1.37 1.19 5.20
N ARG A 73 -2.65 1.34 5.52
CA ARG A 73 -3.27 2.62 5.89
C ARG A 73 -3.28 2.89 7.38
N ASN A 74 -2.92 1.89 8.18
CA ASN A 74 -2.90 1.97 9.64
C ASN A 74 -4.24 2.40 10.27
N ILE A 75 -5.35 2.21 9.54
CA ILE A 75 -6.69 2.60 10.00
C ILE A 75 -7.07 1.87 11.28
N GLN A 76 -6.69 0.60 11.41
CA GLN A 76 -7.01 -0.21 12.59
C GLN A 76 -6.46 0.41 13.88
N ASN A 77 -5.26 0.94 13.85
CA ASN A 77 -4.61 1.49 15.05
C ASN A 77 -4.94 2.97 15.27
N GLU A 78 -5.04 3.76 14.20
CA GLU A 78 -5.27 5.21 14.32
C GLU A 78 -6.75 5.56 14.49
N TYR A 79 -7.65 4.79 13.87
CA TYR A 79 -9.09 5.04 13.82
C TYR A 79 -9.90 3.78 14.13
N PRO A 80 -9.81 3.19 15.34
CA PRO A 80 -10.41 1.90 15.64
C PRO A 80 -11.92 1.83 15.48
N LEU A 81 -12.67 2.89 15.75
CA LEU A 81 -14.12 2.93 15.50
C LEU A 81 -14.43 2.95 14.00
N LEU A 82 -13.64 3.69 13.21
CA LEU A 82 -13.78 3.69 11.76
C LEU A 82 -13.43 2.32 11.16
N TYR A 83 -12.33 1.67 11.63
CA TYR A 83 -11.99 0.32 11.24
C TYR A 83 -13.17 -0.64 11.45
N ASN A 84 -13.76 -0.63 12.63
CA ASN A 84 -14.92 -1.46 12.95
C ASN A 84 -16.13 -1.12 12.07
N ALA A 85 -16.35 0.15 11.75
CA ALA A 85 -17.43 0.58 10.86
C ALA A 85 -17.22 0.07 9.41
N ILE A 86 -15.99 0.06 8.91
CA ILE A 86 -15.65 -0.51 7.59
C ILE A 86 -15.88 -2.02 7.58
N MET A 87 -15.31 -2.74 8.55
CA MET A 87 -15.37 -4.21 8.61
C MET A 87 -16.81 -4.73 8.79
N ASN A 88 -17.68 -3.97 9.43
CA ASN A 88 -19.09 -4.32 9.66
C ASN A 88 -20.06 -3.68 8.66
N ASN A 89 -19.59 -2.99 7.62
CA ASN A 89 -20.40 -2.24 6.66
C ASN A 89 -21.37 -1.21 7.32
N LYS A 90 -20.89 -0.53 8.38
CA LYS A 90 -21.66 0.44 9.17
C LYS A 90 -21.14 1.88 9.05
N LEU A 91 -20.53 2.23 7.93
CA LEU A 91 -20.00 3.60 7.70
C LEU A 91 -21.08 4.65 7.79
N ASP A 92 -22.32 4.34 7.38
CA ASP A 92 -23.45 5.28 7.38
C ASP A 92 -23.94 5.65 8.79
N SER A 93 -23.52 4.90 9.83
CA SER A 93 -23.92 5.20 11.22
C SER A 93 -23.26 6.46 11.78
N LEU A 94 -22.18 6.94 11.18
CA LEU A 94 -21.35 8.07 11.61
C LEU A 94 -20.83 8.03 13.06
N LEU A 95 -21.04 6.92 13.79
CA LEU A 95 -20.59 6.78 15.19
C LEU A 95 -19.06 6.84 15.33
N TRP A 96 -18.34 6.53 14.26
CA TRP A 96 -16.88 6.61 14.17
C TRP A 96 -16.38 8.05 13.95
N LEU A 97 -17.22 8.96 13.48
CA LEU A 97 -16.82 10.27 12.99
C LEU A 97 -16.20 11.18 14.07
N PRO A 98 -16.78 11.30 15.29
CA PRO A 98 -16.18 12.13 16.34
C PRO A 98 -14.76 11.69 16.73
N GLU A 99 -14.51 10.38 16.74
CA GLU A 99 -13.16 9.85 16.98
C GLU A 99 -12.22 10.23 15.85
N ALA A 100 -12.60 9.96 14.60
CA ALA A 100 -11.78 10.25 13.44
C ALA A 100 -11.42 11.74 13.33
N LEU A 101 -12.38 12.63 13.54
CA LEU A 101 -12.13 14.07 13.54
C LEU A 101 -11.21 14.50 14.71
N THR A 102 -11.32 13.82 15.85
CA THR A 102 -10.44 14.09 17.01
C THR A 102 -8.99 13.67 16.70
N VAL A 103 -8.80 12.50 16.08
CA VAL A 103 -7.47 12.04 15.65
C VAL A 103 -6.88 12.97 14.59
N ILE A 104 -7.69 13.39 13.63
CA ILE A 104 -7.27 14.35 12.59
C ILE A 104 -6.79 15.66 13.19
N ILE A 105 -7.51 16.21 14.20
CA ILE A 105 -7.08 17.45 14.84
C ILE A 105 -5.81 17.25 15.66
N ASP A 106 -5.66 16.11 16.33
CA ASP A 106 -4.48 15.79 17.12
C ASP A 106 -3.23 15.65 16.26
N ASN A 107 -3.36 14.96 15.11
CA ASN A 107 -2.30 14.85 14.10
C ASN A 107 -1.94 16.23 13.51
N ALA A 108 -2.95 17.06 13.20
CA ALA A 108 -2.72 18.41 12.71
C ALA A 108 -1.99 19.31 13.74
N LEU A 109 -2.25 19.13 15.03
CA LEU A 109 -1.52 19.81 16.10
C LEU A 109 -0.08 19.31 16.19
N THR A 110 0.16 17.99 16.05
CA THR A 110 1.51 17.41 15.99
C THR A 110 2.33 18.04 14.87
N ASP A 111 1.73 18.19 13.69
CA ASP A 111 2.39 18.84 12.55
C ASP A 111 2.73 20.33 12.80
N LEU A 112 2.07 20.97 13.75
CA LEU A 112 2.32 22.37 14.10
C LEU A 112 3.31 22.54 15.25
N GLU A 113 3.55 21.52 16.09
CA GLU A 113 4.43 21.63 17.28
C GLU A 113 5.86 22.10 16.96
N GLY A 114 6.36 21.79 15.77
CA GLY A 114 7.65 22.27 15.27
C GLY A 114 7.69 23.75 14.85
N ASN A 115 6.53 24.41 14.71
CA ASN A 115 6.41 25.76 14.19
C ASN A 115 6.43 26.82 15.30
N ASP A 116 7.05 27.96 15.04
CA ASP A 116 7.08 29.10 15.97
C ASP A 116 5.66 29.59 16.31
N ILE A 117 4.73 29.52 15.38
CA ILE A 117 3.31 29.86 15.59
C ILE A 117 2.68 29.05 16.74
N TYR A 118 3.00 27.77 16.86
CA TYR A 118 2.49 26.91 17.93
C TYR A 118 3.11 27.27 19.28
N LYS A 119 4.41 27.55 19.30
CA LYS A 119 5.16 27.89 20.51
C LYS A 119 4.69 29.22 21.14
N GLU A 120 4.33 30.18 20.29
CA GLU A 120 3.82 31.49 20.72
C GLU A 120 2.47 31.41 21.47
N GLU A 121 1.62 30.43 21.09
CA GLU A 121 0.24 30.35 21.59
C GLU A 121 0.10 29.74 23.01
N LYS A 122 1.16 29.11 23.57
CA LYS A 122 1.16 28.45 24.89
C LYS A 122 -0.05 27.53 25.13
N ILE A 123 -0.42 26.75 24.12
CA ILE A 123 -1.64 25.93 24.13
C ILE A 123 -1.46 24.70 25.02
N ASN A 124 -2.46 24.44 25.88
CA ASN A 124 -2.61 23.15 26.52
C ASN A 124 -3.27 22.17 25.57
N ARG A 125 -2.45 21.34 24.87
CA ARG A 125 -2.90 20.39 23.86
C ARG A 125 -3.98 19.42 24.34
N PRO A 126 -3.86 18.72 25.48
CA PRO A 126 -4.90 17.83 25.98
C PRO A 126 -6.27 18.54 26.16
N ARG A 127 -6.25 19.75 26.70
CA ARG A 127 -7.47 20.56 26.87
C ARG A 127 -8.08 20.94 25.52
N LEU A 128 -7.24 21.28 24.54
CA LEU A 128 -7.68 21.65 23.21
C LEU A 128 -8.28 20.46 22.48
N VAL A 129 -7.61 19.32 22.46
CA VAL A 129 -8.10 18.08 21.82
C VAL A 129 -9.44 17.64 22.43
N ASN A 130 -9.56 17.67 23.77
CA ASN A 130 -10.81 17.32 24.44
C ASN A 130 -11.95 18.29 24.10
N HIS A 131 -11.64 19.58 23.95
CA HIS A 131 -12.62 20.57 23.51
C HIS A 131 -13.15 20.27 22.09
N PHE A 132 -12.26 19.94 21.15
CA PHE A 132 -12.66 19.54 19.81
C PHE A 132 -13.44 18.22 19.81
N LYS A 133 -13.03 17.23 20.60
CA LYS A 133 -13.79 15.98 20.76
C LYS A 133 -15.24 16.26 21.17
N ASN A 134 -15.46 17.16 22.14
CA ASN A 134 -16.81 17.56 22.57
C ASN A 134 -17.56 18.33 21.48
N SER A 135 -16.87 19.10 20.66
CA SER A 135 -17.48 19.80 19.53
C SER A 135 -17.91 18.82 18.42
N PHE A 136 -17.06 17.86 18.10
CA PHE A 136 -17.33 16.85 17.08
C PHE A 136 -18.37 15.81 17.51
N SER A 137 -18.50 15.52 18.82
CA SER A 137 -19.52 14.58 19.31
C SER A 137 -20.98 15.05 19.04
N ARG A 138 -21.17 16.29 18.66
CA ARG A 138 -22.47 16.86 18.26
C ARG A 138 -22.78 16.64 16.79
N VAL A 139 -21.80 16.23 15.99
CA VAL A 139 -21.98 15.97 14.56
C VAL A 139 -22.61 14.59 14.40
N SER A 140 -23.83 14.58 13.87
CA SER A 140 -24.64 13.36 13.76
C SER A 140 -25.12 13.06 12.34
N THR A 141 -24.95 14.02 11.43
CA THR A 141 -25.43 13.90 10.05
C THR A 141 -24.33 14.22 9.03
N PHE A 142 -24.51 13.70 7.82
CA PHE A 142 -23.60 14.02 6.70
C PHE A 142 -23.65 15.49 6.29
N ASP A 143 -24.80 16.15 6.45
CA ASP A 143 -24.94 17.56 6.12
C ASP A 143 -24.14 18.44 7.09
N GLU A 144 -24.19 18.13 8.39
CA GLU A 144 -23.36 18.80 9.41
C GLU A 144 -21.86 18.57 9.16
N LEU A 145 -21.46 17.35 8.76
CA LEU A 145 -20.10 17.08 8.38
C LEU A 145 -19.66 17.89 7.16
N LYS A 146 -20.52 17.96 6.15
CA LYS A 146 -20.28 18.74 4.94
C LYS A 146 -20.12 20.21 5.24
N ASP A 147 -21.00 20.77 6.09
CA ASP A 147 -20.89 22.15 6.53
C ASP A 147 -19.57 22.45 7.23
N ILE A 148 -19.12 21.57 8.14
CA ILE A 148 -17.80 21.69 8.78
C ILE A 148 -16.67 21.67 7.73
N GLN A 149 -16.76 20.83 6.70
CA GLN A 149 -15.74 20.72 5.67
C GLN A 149 -15.70 21.95 4.76
N ASP A 150 -16.86 22.43 4.34
CA ASP A 150 -17.00 23.58 3.45
C ASP A 150 -16.62 24.88 4.18
N ASN A 151 -16.98 25.00 5.47
CA ASN A 151 -16.73 26.16 6.32
C ASN A 151 -15.63 25.92 7.37
N ARG A 152 -14.68 24.99 7.11
CA ARG A 152 -13.67 24.53 8.06
C ARG A 152 -12.97 25.66 8.82
N THR A 153 -12.48 26.66 8.12
CA THR A 153 -11.72 27.76 8.72
C THR A 153 -12.60 28.53 9.72
N VAL A 154 -13.86 28.76 9.41
CA VAL A 154 -14.84 29.43 10.29
C VAL A 154 -15.14 28.54 11.49
N PHE A 155 -15.38 27.26 11.27
CA PHE A 155 -15.62 26.28 12.34
C PHE A 155 -14.45 26.22 13.31
N ILE A 156 -13.22 26.04 12.81
CA ILE A 156 -12.01 25.99 13.66
C ILE A 156 -11.80 27.30 14.42
N HIS A 157 -11.97 28.44 13.77
CA HIS A 157 -11.87 29.74 14.42
C HIS A 157 -12.89 29.89 15.56
N ASN A 158 -14.13 29.53 15.34
CA ASN A 158 -15.18 29.58 16.36
C ASN A 158 -14.91 28.61 17.51
N ALA A 159 -14.47 27.39 17.23
CA ALA A 159 -14.11 26.40 18.24
C ALA A 159 -12.91 26.85 19.09
N LEU A 160 -12.00 27.63 18.54
CA LEU A 160 -10.81 28.13 19.22
C LEU A 160 -11.01 29.40 20.04
N ARG A 161 -12.18 30.08 19.95
CA ARG A 161 -12.47 31.31 20.72
C ARG A 161 -12.16 31.21 22.22
N PRO A 162 -12.50 30.10 22.92
CA PRO A 162 -12.22 29.98 24.36
C PRO A 162 -10.71 29.97 24.69
N PHE A 163 -9.86 29.66 23.70
CA PHE A 163 -8.41 29.55 23.86
C PHE A 163 -7.68 30.86 23.54
N LYS A 164 -8.37 31.86 23.00
CA LYS A 164 -7.84 33.19 22.65
C LYS A 164 -6.59 33.12 21.75
N VAL A 165 -6.53 32.16 20.85
CA VAL A 165 -5.41 31.99 19.92
C VAL A 165 -5.48 32.96 18.74
N SER A 166 -4.35 33.18 18.08
CA SER A 166 -4.26 34.04 16.91
C SER A 166 -5.00 33.48 15.71
N GLN A 167 -5.46 34.37 14.82
CA GLN A 167 -6.05 33.99 13.53
C GLN A 167 -5.07 33.19 12.68
N LYS A 168 -3.77 33.49 12.78
CA LYS A 168 -2.70 32.79 12.08
C LYS A 168 -2.60 31.32 12.49
N PHE A 169 -2.70 31.04 13.78
CA PHE A 169 -2.74 29.68 14.32
C PHE A 169 -3.99 28.94 13.82
N SER A 170 -5.16 29.52 13.94
CA SER A 170 -6.43 28.98 13.48
C SER A 170 -6.39 28.58 12.00
N ASN A 171 -5.87 29.45 11.14
CA ASN A 171 -5.71 29.18 9.71
C ASN A 171 -4.72 28.06 9.44
N SER A 172 -3.61 28.01 10.19
CA SER A 172 -2.59 26.97 10.04
C SER A 172 -3.14 25.61 10.46
N LEU A 173 -3.88 25.55 11.57
CA LEU A 173 -4.54 24.33 12.05
C LEU A 173 -5.56 23.82 11.02
N SER A 174 -6.39 24.72 10.48
CA SER A 174 -7.37 24.40 9.43
C SER A 174 -6.71 23.77 8.18
N LYS A 175 -5.57 24.31 7.75
CA LYS A 175 -4.82 23.77 6.62
C LYS A 175 -4.27 22.38 6.90
N LYS A 176 -3.69 22.17 8.10
CA LYS A 176 -3.12 20.86 8.48
C LYS A 176 -4.21 19.81 8.66
N MET A 177 -5.32 20.17 9.30
CA MET A 177 -6.49 19.31 9.40
C MET A 177 -6.99 18.85 8.03
N LYS A 178 -7.04 19.75 7.04
CA LYS A 178 -7.43 19.39 5.66
C LYS A 178 -6.55 18.32 5.05
N VAL A 179 -5.23 18.37 5.27
CA VAL A 179 -4.29 17.36 4.74
C VAL A 179 -4.61 15.97 5.28
N HIS A 180 -4.84 15.85 6.59
CA HIS A 180 -5.19 14.57 7.23
C HIS A 180 -6.57 14.08 6.82
N GLU A 181 -7.55 14.96 6.67
CA GLU A 181 -8.85 14.60 6.11
C GLU A 181 -8.78 14.10 4.68
N ASP A 182 -8.03 14.78 3.81
CA ASP A 182 -7.86 14.38 2.41
C ASP A 182 -7.16 13.01 2.32
N HIS A 183 -6.20 12.73 3.23
CA HIS A 183 -5.56 11.44 3.34
C HIS A 183 -6.55 10.34 3.77
N LEU A 184 -7.37 10.60 4.79
CA LEU A 184 -8.39 9.65 5.24
C LEU A 184 -9.45 9.41 4.16
N LYS A 185 -9.94 10.47 3.50
CA LYS A 185 -10.89 10.36 2.39
C LYS A 185 -10.34 9.53 1.23
N SER A 186 -9.07 9.71 0.88
CA SER A 186 -8.42 8.93 -0.16
C SER A 186 -8.34 7.44 0.20
N SER A 187 -8.19 7.11 1.49
CA SER A 187 -8.22 5.74 1.96
C SER A 187 -9.63 5.13 1.91
N LEU A 188 -10.64 5.90 2.33
CA LEU A 188 -12.04 5.47 2.27
C LEU A 188 -12.55 5.33 0.83
N GLY A 189 -12.03 6.15 -0.10
CA GLY A 189 -12.35 6.06 -1.52
C GLY A 189 -11.95 4.73 -2.16
N LEU A 190 -11.09 3.93 -1.53
CA LEU A 190 -10.71 2.59 -1.97
C LEU A 190 -11.68 1.48 -1.52
N LYS A 191 -12.76 1.82 -0.78
CA LYS A 191 -13.66 0.83 -0.16
C LYS A 191 -14.24 -0.17 -1.16
N ASP A 192 -14.62 0.31 -2.32
CA ASP A 192 -15.26 -0.50 -3.37
C ASP A 192 -14.25 -0.98 -4.44
N ASP A 193 -12.97 -0.64 -4.28
CA ASP A 193 -11.93 -1.02 -5.21
C ASP A 193 -11.44 -2.45 -4.97
N ASN A 194 -11.24 -3.18 -6.06
CA ASN A 194 -10.62 -4.48 -6.05
C ASN A 194 -9.35 -4.44 -6.89
N PHE A 195 -8.23 -4.78 -6.27
CA PHE A 195 -6.93 -4.86 -6.92
C PHE A 195 -6.67 -6.29 -7.36
N ILE A 196 -6.35 -6.48 -8.64
CA ILE A 196 -5.97 -7.78 -9.18
C ILE A 196 -4.57 -7.63 -9.77
N ILE A 197 -3.60 -8.27 -9.15
CA ILE A 197 -2.22 -8.34 -9.64
C ILE A 197 -2.04 -9.69 -10.32
N LYS A 198 -1.62 -9.66 -11.58
CA LYS A 198 -1.25 -10.85 -12.34
C LYS A 198 0.22 -10.76 -12.67
N LEU A 199 0.98 -11.77 -12.27
CA LEU A 199 2.42 -11.85 -12.49
C LEU A 199 2.76 -13.10 -13.27
N LEU A 200 3.47 -12.93 -14.38
CA LEU A 200 4.08 -14.01 -15.13
C LEU A 200 5.56 -14.07 -14.77
N LEU A 201 5.97 -15.12 -14.04
CA LEU A 201 7.37 -15.36 -13.74
C LEU A 201 7.97 -16.34 -14.74
N PRO A 202 9.22 -16.12 -15.18
CA PRO A 202 9.89 -17.06 -16.07
C PRO A 202 10.15 -18.39 -15.34
N GLY A 203 9.80 -19.52 -15.96
CA GLY A 203 9.99 -20.85 -15.41
C GLY A 203 8.82 -21.36 -14.59
N GLU A 204 9.03 -22.41 -13.80
CA GLU A 204 8.01 -23.06 -12.98
C GLU A 204 7.90 -22.36 -11.63
N ALA A 205 6.70 -22.01 -11.21
CA ALA A 205 6.44 -21.44 -9.90
C ALA A 205 6.67 -22.49 -8.80
N ILE A 206 7.48 -22.15 -7.78
CA ILE A 206 7.84 -23.07 -6.70
C ILE A 206 7.34 -22.65 -5.33
N SER A 207 7.05 -21.36 -5.13
CA SER A 207 6.52 -20.83 -3.88
C SER A 207 5.90 -19.46 -4.07
N GLY A 208 4.99 -19.08 -3.18
CA GLY A 208 4.37 -17.76 -3.16
C GLY A 208 3.12 -17.75 -2.31
N ASN A 209 2.57 -16.55 -2.09
CA ASN A 209 1.29 -16.33 -1.42
C ASN A 209 0.18 -15.90 -2.41
N ALA A 210 0.35 -16.22 -3.69
CA ALA A 210 -0.69 -15.97 -4.68
C ALA A 210 -1.97 -16.78 -4.37
N MET A 211 -3.13 -16.16 -4.59
CA MET A 211 -4.44 -16.80 -4.44
C MET A 211 -4.63 -17.95 -5.44
N SER A 212 -4.04 -17.82 -6.63
CA SER A 212 -4.05 -18.84 -7.67
C SER A 212 -2.70 -18.91 -8.35
N MET A 213 -2.22 -20.13 -8.55
CA MET A 213 -0.99 -20.46 -9.28
C MET A 213 -1.37 -21.35 -10.47
N ASN A 214 -1.78 -20.76 -11.58
CA ASN A 214 -2.07 -21.49 -12.80
C ASN A 214 -0.81 -21.52 -13.67
N SER A 215 -0.22 -22.70 -13.84
CA SER A 215 1.00 -23.00 -14.62
C SER A 215 2.08 -21.90 -14.66
N ASP A 216 1.79 -20.75 -15.25
CA ASP A 216 2.76 -19.68 -15.48
C ASP A 216 2.33 -18.33 -14.88
N THR A 217 1.06 -18.20 -14.47
CA THR A 217 0.50 -16.93 -13.99
C THR A 217 0.10 -17.01 -12.53
N LEU A 218 0.66 -16.11 -11.75
CA LEU A 218 0.34 -15.90 -10.34
C LEU A 218 -0.67 -14.77 -10.22
N ILE A 219 -1.73 -14.98 -9.44
CA ILE A 219 -2.82 -14.01 -9.28
C ILE A 219 -3.02 -13.69 -7.81
N TRP A 220 -2.97 -12.41 -7.47
CA TRP A 220 -3.41 -11.86 -6.19
C TRP A 220 -4.64 -11.02 -6.41
N LYS A 221 -5.58 -11.10 -5.48
CA LYS A 221 -6.76 -10.24 -5.43
C LYS A 221 -6.91 -9.75 -4.00
N PHE A 222 -7.02 -8.43 -3.82
CA PHE A 222 -7.19 -7.79 -2.52
C PHE A 222 -7.98 -6.49 -2.67
N GLY A 223 -8.54 -6.01 -1.58
CA GLY A 223 -9.27 -4.74 -1.49
C GLY A 223 -8.74 -3.87 -0.36
N LEU A 224 -9.50 -2.87 0.03
CA LEU A 224 -9.15 -1.98 1.14
C LEU A 224 -8.98 -2.75 2.45
N ASP A 225 -9.80 -3.77 2.70
CA ASP A 225 -9.76 -4.64 3.88
C ASP A 225 -8.36 -5.18 4.17
N SER A 226 -7.63 -5.56 3.12
CA SER A 226 -6.25 -6.05 3.21
C SER A 226 -5.22 -4.95 3.53
N LEU A 227 -5.60 -3.68 3.47
CA LEU A 227 -4.74 -2.51 3.65
C LEU A 227 -5.07 -1.72 4.93
N LEU A 228 -6.07 -2.12 5.69
CA LEU A 228 -6.56 -1.35 6.84
C LEU A 228 -5.62 -1.34 8.04
N ALA A 229 -4.84 -2.38 8.21
CA ALA A 229 -3.88 -2.52 9.31
C ALA A 229 -2.45 -2.36 8.81
N ASP A 230 -1.88 -3.47 8.43
CA ASP A 230 -0.48 -3.59 8.04
C ASP A 230 -0.27 -3.48 6.53
N ASN A 231 0.98 -3.58 6.12
CA ASN A 231 1.34 -3.68 4.72
C ASN A 231 0.83 -5.01 4.13
N TYR A 232 0.40 -4.97 2.88
CA TYR A 232 0.02 -6.16 2.14
C TYR A 232 1.18 -6.62 1.26
N ASP A 233 1.74 -7.78 1.61
CA ASP A 233 2.92 -8.33 0.93
C ASP A 233 2.52 -9.38 -0.10
N LEU A 234 3.03 -9.23 -1.34
CA LEU A 234 2.97 -10.23 -2.39
C LEU A 234 4.38 -10.80 -2.57
N HIS A 235 4.48 -12.11 -2.59
CA HIS A 235 5.74 -12.76 -2.91
C HIS A 235 5.54 -14.02 -3.72
N ALA A 236 6.50 -14.30 -4.59
CA ALA A 236 6.56 -15.52 -5.36
C ALA A 236 7.98 -15.84 -5.78
N SER A 237 8.23 -17.12 -6.03
CA SER A 237 9.49 -17.57 -6.59
C SER A 237 9.23 -18.59 -7.70
N SER A 238 10.09 -18.55 -8.72
CA SER A 238 10.07 -19.52 -9.80
C SER A 238 11.47 -20.06 -10.10
N VAL A 239 11.52 -21.22 -10.75
CA VAL A 239 12.76 -21.85 -11.14
C VAL A 239 12.79 -22.15 -12.64
N ILE A 240 13.88 -21.77 -13.28
CA ILE A 240 14.21 -22.18 -14.64
C ILE A 240 15.33 -23.23 -14.56
N THR A 241 15.02 -24.45 -14.96
CA THR A 241 15.99 -25.52 -14.96
C THR A 241 16.61 -25.69 -16.36
N SER A 242 17.93 -25.71 -16.42
CA SER A 242 18.65 -25.86 -17.70
C SER A 242 18.83 -27.33 -18.05
N LYS A 243 17.98 -27.86 -18.93
CA LYS A 243 18.09 -29.24 -19.44
C LYS A 243 19.51 -29.57 -19.98
N LYS A 244 20.11 -28.62 -20.72
CA LYS A 244 21.47 -28.80 -21.26
C LYS A 244 22.53 -28.94 -20.16
N LYS A 245 22.42 -28.18 -19.07
CA LYS A 245 23.36 -28.27 -17.93
C LYS A 245 23.17 -29.58 -17.17
N ILE A 246 21.92 -30.03 -16.96
CA ILE A 246 21.64 -31.33 -16.32
C ILE A 246 22.26 -32.45 -17.12
N GLN A 247 22.06 -32.50 -18.44
CA GLN A 247 22.65 -33.52 -19.31
C GLN A 247 24.17 -33.54 -19.21
N LYS A 248 24.84 -32.37 -19.27
CA LYS A 248 26.30 -32.29 -19.10
C LYS A 248 26.76 -32.80 -17.73
N THR A 249 26.06 -32.44 -16.67
CA THR A 249 26.38 -32.85 -15.30
C THR A 249 26.17 -34.36 -15.13
N SER A 250 25.09 -34.92 -15.70
CA SER A 250 24.85 -36.36 -15.67
C SER A 250 25.91 -37.14 -16.43
N VAL A 251 26.34 -36.68 -17.59
CA VAL A 251 27.46 -37.33 -18.34
C VAL A 251 28.73 -37.27 -17.56
N LEU A 252 29.08 -36.12 -16.96
CA LEU A 252 30.28 -35.99 -16.12
C LEU A 252 30.23 -36.95 -14.93
N PHE A 253 29.07 -37.07 -14.29
CA PHE A 253 28.91 -37.98 -13.12
C PHE A 253 29.09 -39.45 -13.52
N VAL A 254 28.52 -39.88 -14.66
CA VAL A 254 28.69 -41.21 -15.20
C VAL A 254 30.18 -41.50 -15.50
N CYS A 255 30.86 -40.54 -16.15
CA CYS A 255 32.31 -40.66 -16.40
C CYS A 255 33.14 -40.83 -15.11
N LEU A 256 32.81 -40.05 -14.07
CA LEU A 256 33.48 -40.16 -12.75
C LEU A 256 33.24 -41.54 -12.11
N LEU A 257 32.01 -42.06 -12.18
CA LEU A 257 31.69 -43.39 -11.66
C LEU A 257 32.48 -44.50 -12.40
N LEU A 258 32.59 -44.39 -13.72
CA LEU A 258 33.35 -45.31 -14.52
C LEU A 258 34.85 -45.28 -14.16
N LEU A 259 35.44 -44.07 -14.00
CA LEU A 259 36.82 -43.91 -13.58
C LEU A 259 37.06 -44.50 -12.17
N PHE A 260 36.14 -44.25 -11.25
CA PHE A 260 36.20 -44.82 -9.92
C PHE A 260 36.12 -46.33 -9.92
N GLY A 261 35.24 -46.91 -10.75
CA GLY A 261 35.14 -48.37 -10.96
C GLY A 261 36.43 -48.95 -11.48
N ILE A 262 37.07 -48.33 -12.48
CA ILE A 262 38.36 -48.77 -13.03
C ILE A 262 39.48 -48.78 -11.96
N ILE A 263 39.53 -47.73 -11.13
CA ILE A 263 40.51 -47.61 -10.04
C ILE A 263 40.32 -48.73 -9.00
N LEU A 264 39.05 -49.03 -8.63
CA LEU A 264 38.78 -50.13 -7.70
C LEU A 264 39.20 -51.49 -8.25
N ILE A 265 38.87 -51.78 -9.51
CA ILE A 265 39.27 -53.04 -10.15
C ILE A 265 40.81 -53.16 -10.27
N SER A 266 41.49 -52.05 -10.56
CA SER A 266 42.95 -52.03 -10.65
C SER A 266 43.64 -52.26 -9.30
N LYS A 267 43.03 -51.83 -8.19
CA LYS A 267 43.51 -52.08 -6.83
C LYS A 267 43.28 -53.50 -6.34
N GLN A 268 42.26 -54.19 -6.86
CA GLN A 268 42.01 -55.61 -6.50
C GLN A 268 42.93 -56.60 -7.26
N LYS A 269 43.60 -56.14 -8.33
CA LYS A 269 44.55 -56.97 -9.10
C LYS A 269 46.00 -56.83 -8.64
N LYS A 270 46.29 -56.06 -7.61
CA LYS A 270 47.57 -56.00 -6.91
C LYS A 270 47.46 -56.71 -5.57
#